data_2ba43b099ebf30c2463823268a1a3272
#
_entry.id   2ba43b099ebf30c2463823268a1a3272
#
_cell.length_a   1.000
_cell.length_b   1.000
_cell.length_c   1.000
_cell.angle_alpha   90.00
_cell.angle_beta   90.00
_cell.angle_gamma   90.00
#
_symmetry.space_group_name_H-M   'P 1'
#
loop_
_entity.id
_entity.type
_entity.pdbx_description
1 polymer ?
#
loop_
_entity_poly.entity_id
_entity_poly.type
_entity_poly.pdbx_seq_one_letter_code
_entity_poly.pdbx_strand_id
1 'polypeptide(L)'
;VSWLLLRGLVRERRHWGDFPDRLAARTGRVVHTLDLPGVGTERGRASPTTIAAIVADLRERWLPLRTPDARLFAPSLGGMIAMAWAEAHPDDFAGVAVCNTSASDLAGPLDRFSPAALGTVARGLWKSGAAREAEVLALVANTDAGRGLAETFAGYSAESPIGTGVLFRQLMAATRARAPKALQTPLLVLCSEGDRLCHPKASRTLAERLGAPLVVHPTAGHDLPLDDPEWVVEQLAVWGG
;
A
#
# COMPACT_ATOMS: atom_id res chain seq x y z
N VAL A 1 -21.97 0.12 -4.65
CA VAL A 1 -20.78 0.85 -4.18
C VAL A 1 -19.78 -0.13 -3.62
N SER A 2 -18.51 -0.04 -4.03
CA SER A 2 -17.49 -0.97 -3.56
C SER A 2 -16.15 -0.27 -3.29
N TRP A 3 -15.32 -0.90 -2.47
CA TRP A 3 -13.92 -0.55 -2.27
C TRP A 3 -13.02 -1.63 -2.89
N LEU A 4 -11.93 -1.22 -3.51
CA LEU A 4 -10.79 -2.06 -3.82
C LEU A 4 -9.65 -1.72 -2.87
N LEU A 5 -9.01 -2.73 -2.30
CA LEU A 5 -7.83 -2.58 -1.46
C LEU A 5 -6.63 -3.25 -2.13
N LEU A 6 -5.51 -2.52 -2.24
CA LEU A 6 -4.23 -3.03 -2.73
C LEU A 6 -3.17 -2.90 -1.65
N ARG A 7 -2.42 -3.97 -1.37
CA ARG A 7 -1.30 -3.93 -0.42
C ARG A 7 -0.02 -3.33 -1.03
N GLY A 8 0.95 -3.06 -0.18
CA GLY A 8 2.27 -2.60 -0.56
C GLY A 8 3.22 -3.72 -1.01
N LEU A 9 4.52 -3.41 -1.00
CA LEU A 9 5.62 -4.27 -1.45
C LEU A 9 5.58 -5.65 -0.77
N VAL A 10 5.53 -6.71 -1.58
CA VAL A 10 5.55 -8.14 -1.18
C VAL A 10 4.55 -8.52 -0.08
N ARG A 11 3.50 -7.74 0.10
CA ARG A 11 2.38 -8.05 1.00
C ARG A 11 1.20 -8.57 0.19
N GLU A 12 0.46 -9.54 0.75
CA GLU A 12 -0.74 -10.13 0.18
C GLU A 12 -1.99 -9.78 1.00
N ARG A 13 -3.16 -10.15 0.50
CA ARG A 13 -4.45 -9.81 1.08
C ARG A 13 -4.62 -10.18 2.57
N ARG A 14 -4.02 -11.28 3.05
CA ARG A 14 -4.12 -11.70 4.46
C ARG A 14 -3.46 -10.70 5.42
N HIS A 15 -2.51 -9.90 4.94
CA HIS A 15 -1.88 -8.85 5.74
C HIS A 15 -2.80 -7.65 6.03
N TRP A 16 -4.03 -7.62 5.49
CA TRP A 16 -5.05 -6.67 5.90
C TRP A 16 -5.68 -7.03 7.26
N GLY A 17 -5.55 -8.31 7.71
CA GLY A 17 -6.30 -8.79 8.88
C GLY A 17 -7.81 -8.58 8.71
N ASP A 18 -8.44 -7.99 9.71
CA ASP A 18 -9.87 -7.68 9.72
C ASP A 18 -10.22 -6.28 9.15
N PHE A 19 -9.23 -5.52 8.65
CA PHE A 19 -9.44 -4.20 8.09
C PHE A 19 -10.54 -4.14 6.99
N PRO A 20 -10.62 -5.11 6.04
CA PRO A 20 -11.69 -5.12 5.04
C PRO A 20 -13.09 -5.22 5.65
N ASP A 21 -13.24 -6.05 6.69
CA ASP A 21 -14.51 -6.25 7.37
C ASP A 21 -14.93 -5.00 8.17
N ARG A 22 -13.98 -4.33 8.84
CA ARG A 22 -14.19 -3.05 9.52
C ARG A 22 -14.63 -1.97 8.54
N LEU A 23 -13.96 -1.85 7.40
CA LEU A 23 -14.31 -0.89 6.37
C LEU A 23 -15.70 -1.18 5.78
N ALA A 24 -16.01 -2.44 5.51
CA ALA A 24 -17.32 -2.87 5.04
C ALA A 24 -18.43 -2.52 6.06
N ALA A 25 -18.22 -2.86 7.32
CA ALA A 25 -19.17 -2.57 8.39
C ALA A 25 -19.42 -1.04 8.56
N ARG A 26 -18.35 -0.24 8.53
CA ARG A 26 -18.44 1.22 8.73
C ARG A 26 -19.09 1.95 7.55
N THR A 27 -18.86 1.46 6.33
CA THR A 27 -19.32 2.15 5.09
C THR A 27 -20.58 1.54 4.49
N GLY A 28 -20.96 0.33 4.89
CA GLY A 28 -22.05 -0.43 4.24
C GLY A 28 -21.71 -0.87 2.82
N ARG A 29 -20.43 -0.91 2.44
CA ARG A 29 -19.96 -1.17 1.07
C ARG A 29 -19.26 -2.51 0.97
N VAL A 30 -19.34 -3.14 -0.20
CA VAL A 30 -18.55 -4.35 -0.47
C VAL A 30 -17.06 -3.98 -0.57
N VAL A 31 -16.19 -4.75 0.07
CA VAL A 31 -14.75 -4.54 0.04
C VAL A 31 -14.07 -5.71 -0.66
N HIS A 32 -13.36 -5.42 -1.73
CA HIS A 32 -12.55 -6.37 -2.49
C HIS A 32 -11.07 -6.17 -2.21
N THR A 33 -10.34 -7.25 -2.20
CA THR A 33 -8.86 -7.24 -2.10
C THR A 33 -8.28 -7.95 -3.31
N LEU A 34 -7.28 -7.38 -3.97
CA LEU A 34 -6.53 -8.03 -5.03
C LEU A 34 -5.05 -8.12 -4.65
N ASP A 35 -4.48 -9.30 -4.85
CA ASP A 35 -3.04 -9.51 -4.71
C ASP A 35 -2.32 -9.01 -5.97
N LEU A 36 -1.13 -8.44 -5.77
CA LEU A 36 -0.25 -8.08 -6.87
C LEU A 36 0.30 -9.35 -7.54
N PRO A 37 0.61 -9.31 -8.84
CA PRO A 37 1.28 -10.44 -9.49
C PRO A 37 2.54 -10.86 -8.75
N GLY A 38 2.68 -12.15 -8.50
CA GLY A 38 3.80 -12.76 -7.80
C GLY A 38 3.62 -12.94 -6.29
N VAL A 39 2.51 -12.49 -5.70
CA VAL A 39 2.25 -12.65 -4.25
C VAL A 39 0.89 -13.28 -3.99
N GLY A 40 0.72 -13.89 -2.83
CA GLY A 40 -0.55 -14.44 -2.35
C GLY A 40 -1.20 -15.41 -3.33
N THR A 41 -2.44 -15.12 -3.71
CA THR A 41 -3.19 -15.91 -4.70
C THR A 41 -2.57 -15.87 -6.11
N GLU A 42 -1.79 -14.83 -6.39
CA GLU A 42 -1.13 -14.60 -7.69
C GLU A 42 0.35 -15.04 -7.70
N ARG A 43 0.80 -15.81 -6.70
CA ARG A 43 2.21 -16.23 -6.54
C ARG A 43 2.80 -16.98 -7.74
N GLY A 44 1.96 -17.64 -8.54
CA GLY A 44 2.36 -18.35 -9.76
C GLY A 44 2.66 -17.46 -10.96
N ARG A 45 2.38 -16.16 -10.85
CA ARG A 45 2.54 -15.19 -11.94
C ARG A 45 3.82 -14.37 -11.76
N ALA A 46 4.47 -14.04 -12.86
CA ALA A 46 5.62 -13.15 -12.81
C ALA A 46 5.18 -11.71 -12.47
N SER A 47 5.79 -11.11 -11.45
CA SER A 47 5.55 -9.69 -11.15
C SER A 47 6.14 -8.82 -12.27
N PRO A 48 5.38 -7.87 -12.85
CA PRO A 48 5.92 -6.91 -13.81
C PRO A 48 6.98 -5.99 -13.18
N THR A 49 7.81 -5.37 -14.00
CA THR A 49 8.87 -4.43 -13.57
C THR A 49 8.50 -2.95 -13.76
N THR A 50 7.26 -2.69 -14.15
CA THR A 50 6.72 -1.32 -14.33
C THR A 50 5.36 -1.21 -13.68
N ILE A 51 5.06 -0.03 -13.13
CA ILE A 51 3.76 0.26 -12.53
C ILE A 51 2.63 0.12 -13.56
N ALA A 52 2.83 0.60 -14.79
CA ALA A 52 1.82 0.52 -15.84
C ALA A 52 1.41 -0.95 -16.17
N ALA A 53 2.37 -1.88 -16.20
CA ALA A 53 2.07 -3.28 -16.44
C ALA A 53 1.38 -3.95 -15.24
N ILE A 54 1.68 -3.52 -14.01
CA ILE A 54 0.93 -3.96 -12.81
C ILE A 54 -0.50 -3.43 -12.86
N VAL A 55 -0.70 -2.17 -13.24
CA VAL A 55 -2.05 -1.57 -13.41
C VAL A 55 -2.87 -2.34 -14.45
N ALA A 56 -2.29 -2.65 -15.62
CA ALA A 56 -2.99 -3.40 -16.67
C ALA A 56 -3.49 -4.76 -16.16
N ASP A 57 -2.64 -5.50 -15.46
CA ASP A 57 -2.98 -6.79 -14.85
C ASP A 57 -4.11 -6.67 -13.80
N LEU A 58 -3.95 -5.73 -12.87
CA LEU A 58 -4.95 -5.50 -11.82
C LEU A 58 -6.29 -5.05 -12.40
N ARG A 59 -6.26 -4.17 -13.41
CA ARG A 59 -7.45 -3.64 -14.05
C ARG A 59 -8.26 -4.74 -14.73
N GLU A 60 -7.61 -5.64 -15.46
CA GLU A 60 -8.27 -6.79 -16.09
C GLU A 60 -9.06 -7.62 -15.06
N ARG A 61 -8.48 -7.85 -13.89
CA ARG A 61 -9.12 -8.62 -12.80
C ARG A 61 -10.16 -7.81 -12.02
N TRP A 62 -10.05 -6.48 -12.02
CA TRP A 62 -10.96 -5.59 -11.32
C TRP A 62 -12.23 -5.28 -12.09
N LEU A 63 -12.18 -5.07 -13.42
CA LEU A 63 -13.32 -4.62 -14.21
C LEU A 63 -14.60 -5.47 -14.03
N PRO A 64 -14.53 -6.82 -13.92
CA PRO A 64 -15.72 -7.64 -13.66
C PRO A 64 -16.35 -7.45 -12.27
N LEU A 65 -15.60 -6.88 -11.31
CA LEU A 65 -16.03 -6.68 -9.92
C LEU A 65 -16.46 -5.24 -9.65
N ARG A 66 -16.12 -4.31 -10.54
CA ARG A 66 -16.28 -2.89 -10.35
C ARG A 66 -17.74 -2.46 -10.30
N THR A 67 -18.07 -1.57 -9.37
CA THR A 67 -19.31 -0.78 -9.38
C THR A 67 -19.03 0.63 -9.89
N PRO A 68 -20.06 1.37 -10.41
CA PRO A 68 -19.84 2.72 -10.98
C PRO A 68 -19.20 3.72 -10.02
N ASP A 69 -19.46 3.59 -8.73
CA ASP A 69 -18.97 4.44 -7.65
C ASP A 69 -17.88 3.76 -6.80
N ALA A 70 -17.15 2.82 -7.40
CA ALA A 70 -16.04 2.13 -6.76
C ALA A 70 -14.95 3.11 -6.32
N ARG A 71 -14.31 2.82 -5.17
CA ARG A 71 -13.18 3.56 -4.63
C ARG A 71 -12.00 2.64 -4.42
N LEU A 72 -10.79 3.22 -4.45
CA LEU A 72 -9.55 2.49 -4.26
C LEU A 72 -8.81 3.03 -3.04
N PHE A 73 -8.37 2.14 -2.15
CA PHE A 73 -7.45 2.49 -1.07
C PHE A 73 -6.18 1.64 -1.14
N ALA A 74 -5.03 2.29 -1.04
CA ALA A 74 -3.75 1.60 -1.17
C ALA A 74 -2.58 2.30 -0.45
N PRO A 75 -1.85 1.59 0.44
CA PRO A 75 -0.62 2.07 1.06
C PRO A 75 0.63 1.82 0.21
N SER A 76 1.68 2.63 0.42
CA SER A 76 3.05 2.39 -0.05
C SER A 76 3.13 2.15 -1.58
N LEU A 77 3.71 1.03 -2.03
CA LEU A 77 3.74 0.63 -3.45
C LEU A 77 2.33 0.56 -4.04
N GLY A 78 1.35 0.08 -3.27
CA GLY A 78 -0.05 0.11 -3.69
C GLY A 78 -0.52 1.53 -4.04
N GLY A 79 -0.10 2.53 -3.27
CA GLY A 79 -0.40 3.94 -3.55
C GLY A 79 0.22 4.45 -4.85
N MET A 80 1.44 4.03 -5.19
CA MET A 80 2.06 4.34 -6.49
C MET A 80 1.24 3.74 -7.64
N ILE A 81 0.78 2.50 -7.48
CA ILE A 81 -0.09 1.81 -8.45
C ILE A 81 -1.43 2.52 -8.58
N ALA A 82 -2.06 2.86 -7.45
CA ALA A 82 -3.36 3.52 -7.41
C ALA A 82 -3.34 4.88 -8.12
N MET A 83 -2.32 5.69 -7.91
CA MET A 83 -2.15 6.98 -8.58
C MET A 83 -1.96 6.81 -10.09
N ALA A 84 -1.09 5.89 -10.52
CA ALA A 84 -0.88 5.62 -11.94
C ALA A 84 -2.12 5.03 -12.62
N TRP A 85 -2.91 4.24 -11.89
CA TRP A 85 -4.18 3.72 -12.38
C TRP A 85 -5.20 4.83 -12.58
N ALA A 86 -5.37 5.71 -11.59
CA ALA A 86 -6.28 6.86 -11.69
C ALA A 86 -5.89 7.84 -12.81
N GLU A 87 -4.58 8.03 -13.05
CA GLU A 87 -4.09 8.86 -14.16
C GLU A 87 -4.43 8.23 -15.53
N ALA A 88 -4.20 6.93 -15.68
CA ALA A 88 -4.41 6.23 -16.94
C ALA A 88 -5.88 5.91 -17.25
N HIS A 89 -6.70 5.72 -16.21
CA HIS A 89 -8.10 5.29 -16.30
C HIS A 89 -8.96 6.04 -15.27
N PRO A 90 -9.21 7.35 -15.45
CA PRO A 90 -9.87 8.19 -14.46
C PRO A 90 -11.30 7.76 -14.12
N ASP A 91 -11.98 7.06 -15.03
CA ASP A 91 -13.37 6.59 -14.85
C ASP A 91 -13.46 5.27 -14.08
N ASP A 92 -12.34 4.63 -13.73
CA ASP A 92 -12.39 3.34 -13.05
C ASP A 92 -12.75 3.48 -11.56
N PHE A 93 -12.55 4.67 -10.95
CA PHE A 93 -12.86 4.92 -9.55
C PHE A 93 -13.49 6.30 -9.35
N ALA A 94 -14.50 6.37 -8.49
CA ALA A 94 -15.07 7.64 -8.03
C ALA A 94 -14.13 8.41 -7.08
N GLY A 95 -13.09 7.75 -6.57
CA GLY A 95 -12.06 8.36 -5.75
C GLY A 95 -10.97 7.36 -5.36
N VAL A 96 -9.78 7.89 -5.10
CA VAL A 96 -8.60 7.13 -4.71
C VAL A 96 -8.05 7.68 -3.40
N ALA A 97 -7.78 6.81 -2.43
CA ALA A 97 -7.07 7.16 -1.20
C ALA A 97 -5.73 6.44 -1.16
N VAL A 98 -4.67 7.17 -0.85
CA VAL A 98 -3.32 6.61 -0.72
C VAL A 98 -2.76 6.88 0.68
N CYS A 99 -1.88 6.00 1.15
CA CYS A 99 -1.30 6.11 2.48
C CYS A 99 0.21 5.86 2.43
N ASN A 100 0.99 6.71 3.10
CA ASN A 100 2.44 6.54 3.27
C ASN A 100 3.16 6.15 1.98
N THR A 101 2.83 6.83 0.88
CA THR A 101 3.35 6.55 -0.46
C THR A 101 4.35 7.62 -0.91
N SER A 102 5.10 7.32 -1.95
CA SER A 102 6.09 8.24 -2.52
C SER A 102 6.18 8.06 -4.05
N ALA A 103 6.99 8.88 -4.70
CA ALA A 103 7.37 8.70 -6.10
C ALA A 103 8.78 9.27 -6.33
N SER A 104 9.42 8.87 -7.44
CA SER A 104 10.82 9.24 -7.71
C SER A 104 11.05 10.73 -7.93
N ASP A 105 10.01 11.48 -8.22
CA ASP A 105 10.01 12.92 -8.48
C ASP A 105 9.37 13.75 -7.35
N LEU A 106 8.97 13.11 -6.24
CA LEU A 106 8.43 13.78 -5.04
C LEU A 106 9.47 13.96 -3.94
N ALA A 107 10.39 13.02 -3.83
CA ALA A 107 11.35 12.98 -2.74
C ALA A 107 12.66 12.30 -3.18
N GLY A 108 13.76 12.67 -2.52
CA GLY A 108 15.06 12.07 -2.77
C GLY A 108 15.11 10.59 -2.37
N PRO A 109 16.13 9.85 -2.82
CA PRO A 109 16.25 8.42 -2.51
C PRO A 109 16.20 8.10 -1.01
N LEU A 110 16.82 8.93 -0.15
CA LEU A 110 16.85 8.74 1.30
C LEU A 110 15.52 9.10 1.99
N ASP A 111 14.73 9.99 1.38
CA ASP A 111 13.36 10.29 1.85
C ASP A 111 12.37 9.20 1.47
N ARG A 112 12.68 8.42 0.41
CA ARG A 112 11.85 7.31 -0.08
C ARG A 112 12.18 5.99 0.60
N PHE A 113 13.45 5.79 0.94
CA PHE A 113 13.97 4.62 1.65
C PHE A 113 14.93 5.11 2.72
N SER A 114 14.47 5.12 3.96
CA SER A 114 15.29 5.56 5.07
C SER A 114 16.53 4.67 5.27
N PRO A 115 17.59 5.17 5.88
CA PRO A 115 18.74 4.33 6.27
C PRO A 115 18.33 3.14 7.15
N ALA A 116 17.29 3.31 7.99
CA ALA A 116 16.72 2.22 8.79
C ALA A 116 16.13 1.12 7.91
N ALA A 117 15.43 1.48 6.82
CA ALA A 117 14.89 0.52 5.85
C ALA A 117 16.01 -0.29 5.18
N LEU A 118 17.09 0.37 4.76
CA LEU A 118 18.25 -0.32 4.16
C LEU A 118 18.90 -1.28 5.17
N GLY A 119 19.05 -0.87 6.44
CA GLY A 119 19.55 -1.73 7.51
C GLY A 119 18.64 -2.94 7.76
N THR A 120 17.33 -2.75 7.74
CA THR A 120 16.35 -3.84 7.91
C THR A 120 16.42 -4.84 6.75
N VAL A 121 16.48 -4.35 5.51
CA VAL A 121 16.66 -5.24 4.33
C VAL A 121 17.94 -6.05 4.47
N ALA A 122 19.06 -5.41 4.81
CA ALA A 122 20.35 -6.09 5.00
C ALA A 122 20.28 -7.18 6.09
N ARG A 123 19.68 -6.89 7.25
CA ARG A 123 19.49 -7.88 8.33
C ARG A 123 18.53 -8.99 7.94
N GLY A 124 17.47 -8.65 7.21
CA GLY A 124 16.46 -9.61 6.74
C GLY A 124 17.01 -10.65 5.75
N LEU A 125 18.12 -10.36 5.03
CA LEU A 125 18.78 -11.33 4.14
C LEU A 125 19.34 -12.54 4.90
N TRP A 126 19.70 -12.36 6.18
CA TRP A 126 20.30 -13.42 7.02
C TRP A 126 19.26 -14.08 7.95
N LYS A 127 18.00 -13.69 7.88
CA LYS A 127 16.90 -14.19 8.71
C LYS A 127 15.83 -14.85 7.87
N SER A 128 15.04 -15.74 8.49
CA SER A 128 13.90 -16.40 7.88
C SER A 128 12.72 -16.47 8.86
N GLY A 129 11.54 -16.83 8.35
CA GLY A 129 10.35 -17.00 9.16
C GLY A 129 10.04 -15.78 10.05
N ALA A 130 9.60 -16.03 11.28
CA ALA A 130 9.21 -14.99 12.23
C ALA A 130 10.32 -13.98 12.55
N ALA A 131 11.58 -14.41 12.57
CA ALA A 131 12.70 -13.50 12.84
C ALA A 131 12.88 -12.46 11.74
N ARG A 132 12.60 -12.81 10.46
CA ARG A 132 12.57 -11.86 9.34
C ARG A 132 11.36 -10.93 9.44
N GLU A 133 10.19 -11.48 9.68
CA GLU A 133 8.98 -10.68 9.81
C GLU A 133 9.06 -9.71 10.99
N ALA A 134 9.64 -10.11 12.13
CA ALA A 134 9.87 -9.23 13.26
C ALA A 134 10.75 -8.01 12.89
N GLU A 135 11.80 -8.20 12.07
CA GLU A 135 12.61 -7.07 11.57
C GLU A 135 11.79 -6.12 10.68
N VAL A 136 10.97 -6.68 9.78
CA VAL A 136 10.11 -5.86 8.91
C VAL A 136 9.06 -5.12 9.73
N LEU A 137 8.37 -5.81 10.64
CA LEU A 137 7.36 -5.21 11.50
C LEU A 137 7.96 -4.16 12.44
N ALA A 138 9.18 -4.39 12.97
CA ALA A 138 9.90 -3.37 13.75
C ALA A 138 10.16 -2.09 12.96
N LEU A 139 10.24 -2.13 11.63
CA LEU A 139 10.38 -0.95 10.77
C LEU A 139 9.04 -0.30 10.44
N VAL A 140 8.01 -1.10 10.14
CA VAL A 140 6.76 -0.59 9.53
C VAL A 140 5.62 -0.38 10.54
N ALA A 141 5.69 -0.97 11.73
CA ALA A 141 4.68 -0.84 12.79
C ALA A 141 5.25 -0.17 14.04
N ASN A 142 4.51 0.76 14.61
CA ASN A 142 4.89 1.48 15.84
C ASN A 142 4.14 0.96 17.07
N THR A 143 3.06 0.19 16.90
CA THR A 143 2.31 -0.43 17.99
C THR A 143 2.85 -1.81 18.35
N ASP A 144 2.68 -2.22 19.61
CA ASP A 144 3.04 -3.57 20.05
C ASP A 144 2.12 -4.63 19.41
N ALA A 145 0.85 -4.30 19.20
CA ALA A 145 -0.10 -5.16 18.50
C ALA A 145 0.37 -5.45 17.07
N GLY A 146 0.76 -4.43 16.32
CA GLY A 146 1.30 -4.59 14.96
C GLY A 146 2.59 -5.41 14.95
N ARG A 147 3.52 -5.12 15.87
CA ARG A 147 4.79 -5.87 15.98
C ARG A 147 4.61 -7.33 16.42
N GLY A 148 3.55 -7.61 17.17
CA GLY A 148 3.23 -8.97 17.65
C GLY A 148 2.80 -9.94 16.55
N LEU A 149 2.56 -9.50 15.31
CA LEU A 149 2.10 -10.35 14.20
C LEU A 149 3.19 -11.11 13.45
N ALA A 150 4.43 -11.12 13.96
CA ALA A 150 5.57 -11.73 13.28
C ALA A 150 5.37 -13.24 12.97
N GLU A 151 4.86 -14.01 13.92
CA GLU A 151 4.56 -15.44 13.74
C GLU A 151 3.43 -15.64 12.71
N THR A 152 2.36 -14.85 12.80
CA THR A 152 1.23 -14.91 11.85
C THR A 152 1.69 -14.63 10.42
N PHE A 153 2.49 -13.57 10.22
CA PHE A 153 2.99 -13.19 8.90
C PHE A 153 4.03 -14.19 8.37
N ALA A 154 4.82 -14.80 9.27
CA ALA A 154 5.70 -15.89 8.91
C ALA A 154 4.94 -17.11 8.42
N GLY A 155 3.79 -17.44 9.04
CA GLY A 155 2.87 -18.47 8.57
C GLY A 155 2.39 -18.21 7.14
N TYR A 156 1.96 -16.98 6.84
CA TYR A 156 1.56 -16.60 5.48
C TYR A 156 2.68 -16.76 4.46
N SER A 157 3.91 -16.34 4.85
CA SER A 157 5.10 -16.48 4.01
C SER A 157 5.50 -17.94 3.79
N ALA A 158 5.25 -18.84 4.76
CA ALA A 158 5.50 -20.27 4.62
C ALA A 158 4.50 -20.95 3.66
N GLU A 159 3.22 -20.58 3.74
CA GLU A 159 2.17 -21.09 2.84
C GLU A 159 2.24 -20.53 1.43
N SER A 160 2.67 -19.29 1.29
CA SER A 160 2.79 -18.58 0.02
C SER A 160 4.18 -17.93 -0.10
N PRO A 161 5.24 -18.72 -0.30
CA PRO A 161 6.60 -18.20 -0.34
C PRO A 161 6.78 -17.24 -1.53
N ILE A 162 7.35 -16.09 -1.23
CA ILE A 162 7.63 -15.05 -2.22
C ILE A 162 9.05 -15.23 -2.73
N GLY A 163 9.20 -15.43 -4.03
CA GLY A 163 10.50 -15.54 -4.66
C GLY A 163 11.29 -14.22 -4.60
N THR A 164 12.61 -14.31 -4.44
CA THR A 164 13.50 -13.13 -4.43
C THR A 164 13.37 -12.29 -5.70
N GLY A 165 13.06 -12.91 -6.83
CA GLY A 165 12.78 -12.23 -8.09
C GLY A 165 11.56 -11.31 -8.05
N VAL A 166 10.52 -11.64 -7.26
CA VAL A 166 9.31 -10.82 -7.09
C VAL A 166 9.66 -9.52 -6.37
N LEU A 167 10.37 -9.62 -5.24
CA LEU A 167 10.83 -8.45 -4.49
C LEU A 167 11.64 -7.49 -5.38
N PHE A 168 12.63 -8.03 -6.11
CA PHE A 168 13.45 -7.22 -7.00
C PHE A 168 12.63 -6.53 -8.09
N ARG A 169 11.70 -7.24 -8.73
CA ARG A 169 10.83 -6.68 -9.79
C ARG A 169 9.90 -5.60 -9.27
N GLN A 170 9.30 -5.80 -8.09
CA GLN A 170 8.45 -4.79 -7.46
C GLN A 170 9.26 -3.57 -7.03
N LEU A 171 10.48 -3.74 -6.52
CA LEU A 171 11.39 -2.63 -6.22
C LEU A 171 11.78 -1.87 -7.49
N MET A 172 12.06 -2.56 -8.60
CA MET A 172 12.31 -1.90 -9.89
C MET A 172 11.12 -1.05 -10.33
N ALA A 173 9.90 -1.56 -10.20
CA ALA A 173 8.69 -0.80 -10.51
C ALA A 173 8.57 0.44 -9.59
N ALA A 174 8.75 0.26 -8.28
CA ALA A 174 8.67 1.32 -7.29
C ALA A 174 9.72 2.43 -7.50
N THR A 175 10.98 2.06 -7.79
CA THR A 175 12.05 3.07 -7.98
C THR A 175 11.84 3.96 -9.19
N ARG A 176 11.11 3.47 -10.21
CA ARG A 176 10.79 4.19 -11.44
C ARG A 176 9.44 4.90 -11.39
N ALA A 177 8.64 4.63 -10.38
CA ALA A 177 7.31 5.24 -10.22
C ALA A 177 7.42 6.77 -10.14
N ARG A 178 6.62 7.48 -10.93
CA ARG A 178 6.46 8.93 -10.87
C ARG A 178 5.06 9.28 -10.40
N ALA A 179 4.94 10.39 -9.70
CA ALA A 179 3.63 10.92 -9.35
C ALA A 179 2.95 11.56 -10.57
N PRO A 180 1.63 11.45 -10.70
CA PRO A 180 0.88 12.23 -11.68
C PRO A 180 1.17 13.73 -11.56
N LYS A 181 1.07 14.44 -12.67
CA LYS A 181 1.11 15.92 -12.66
C LYS A 181 -0.25 16.52 -12.28
N ALA A 182 -1.32 15.83 -12.63
CA ALA A 182 -2.70 16.15 -12.29
C ALA A 182 -3.52 14.86 -12.25
N LEU A 183 -4.59 14.83 -11.49
CA LEU A 183 -5.57 13.75 -11.48
C LEU A 183 -6.97 14.35 -11.69
N GLN A 184 -7.78 13.69 -12.51
CA GLN A 184 -9.21 13.98 -12.62
C GLN A 184 -9.99 13.31 -11.50
N THR A 185 -9.56 12.11 -11.11
CA THR A 185 -10.15 11.34 -10.01
C THR A 185 -9.81 12.00 -8.67
N PRO A 186 -10.79 12.26 -7.80
CA PRO A 186 -10.55 12.78 -6.45
C PRO A 186 -9.53 11.93 -5.68
N LEU A 187 -8.58 12.59 -5.02
CA LEU A 187 -7.51 11.95 -4.25
C LEU A 187 -7.59 12.35 -2.78
N LEU A 188 -7.46 11.37 -1.87
CA LEU A 188 -7.15 11.59 -0.45
C LEU A 188 -5.74 11.08 -0.16
N VAL A 189 -4.94 11.88 0.54
CA VAL A 189 -3.61 11.46 1.00
C VAL A 189 -3.64 11.29 2.51
N LEU A 190 -3.36 10.07 2.98
CA LEU A 190 -3.12 9.78 4.39
C LEU A 190 -1.61 9.65 4.62
N CYS A 191 -1.15 10.11 5.77
CA CYS A 191 0.27 10.15 6.11
C CYS A 191 0.48 9.88 7.59
N SER A 192 1.60 9.29 7.97
CA SER A 192 2.00 9.07 9.37
C SER A 192 3.28 9.83 9.69
N GLU A 193 3.29 10.62 10.77
CA GLU A 193 4.52 11.28 11.25
C GLU A 193 5.55 10.25 11.76
N GLY A 194 5.09 9.13 12.28
CA GLY A 194 5.95 8.06 12.79
C GLY A 194 6.47 7.09 11.73
N ASP A 195 6.27 7.36 10.42
CA ASP A 195 6.76 6.49 9.34
C ASP A 195 8.29 6.48 9.29
N ARG A 196 8.88 5.30 9.58
CA ARG A 196 10.33 5.09 9.58
C ARG A 196 10.88 4.53 8.28
N LEU A 197 9.99 4.16 7.34
CA LEU A 197 10.37 3.66 6.03
C LEU A 197 10.40 4.79 4.99
N CYS A 198 9.27 5.48 4.83
CA CYS A 198 9.08 6.60 3.91
C CYS A 198 8.92 7.91 4.68
N HIS A 199 9.75 8.92 4.39
CA HIS A 199 9.63 10.20 5.08
C HIS A 199 8.29 10.90 4.74
N PRO A 200 7.53 11.40 5.75
CA PRO A 200 6.22 12.03 5.56
C PRO A 200 6.21 13.19 4.55
N LYS A 201 7.36 13.81 4.32
CA LYS A 201 7.56 14.86 3.32
C LYS A 201 7.08 14.44 1.92
N ALA A 202 7.25 13.16 1.54
CA ALA A 202 6.81 12.67 0.24
C ALA A 202 5.28 12.79 0.08
N SER A 203 4.52 12.41 1.10
CA SER A 203 3.06 12.52 1.13
C SER A 203 2.61 13.99 1.16
N ARG A 204 3.30 14.87 1.89
CA ARG A 204 3.03 16.33 1.90
C ARG A 204 3.24 16.94 0.53
N THR A 205 4.38 16.67 -0.10
CA THR A 205 4.69 17.15 -1.47
C THR A 205 3.70 16.61 -2.49
N LEU A 206 3.23 15.35 -2.33
CA LEU A 206 2.20 14.77 -3.20
C LEU A 206 0.87 15.51 -3.06
N ALA A 207 0.40 15.71 -1.84
CA ALA A 207 -0.85 16.40 -1.56
C ALA A 207 -0.83 17.85 -2.10
N GLU A 208 0.26 18.57 -1.87
CA GLU A 208 0.46 19.92 -2.38
C GLU A 208 0.45 19.96 -3.93
N ARG A 209 1.22 19.07 -4.59
CA ARG A 209 1.29 18.98 -6.06
C ARG A 209 -0.06 18.77 -6.70
N LEU A 210 -0.90 17.90 -6.11
CA LEU A 210 -2.18 17.48 -6.68
C LEU A 210 -3.38 18.27 -6.12
N GLY A 211 -3.14 19.22 -5.20
CA GLY A 211 -4.22 19.95 -4.52
C GLY A 211 -5.15 19.02 -3.72
N ALA A 212 -4.64 17.90 -3.23
CA ALA A 212 -5.42 16.88 -2.54
C ALA A 212 -5.48 17.14 -1.03
N PRO A 213 -6.59 16.82 -0.35
CA PRO A 213 -6.63 16.83 1.10
C PRO A 213 -5.58 15.87 1.68
N LEU A 214 -4.90 16.33 2.73
CA LEU A 214 -3.91 15.57 3.50
C LEU A 214 -4.40 15.42 4.93
N VAL A 215 -4.48 14.17 5.40
CA VAL A 215 -4.77 13.86 6.81
C VAL A 215 -3.59 13.11 7.41
N VAL A 216 -3.12 13.60 8.56
CA VAL A 216 -1.87 13.14 9.16
C VAL A 216 -2.14 12.43 10.48
N HIS A 217 -1.71 11.18 10.61
CA HIS A 217 -1.70 10.44 11.86
C HIS A 217 -0.43 10.79 12.67
N PRO A 218 -0.54 11.14 13.96
CA PRO A 218 0.59 11.69 14.70
C PRO A 218 1.69 10.68 15.06
N THR A 219 1.38 9.39 15.22
CA THR A 219 2.31 8.42 15.83
C THR A 219 2.44 7.07 15.11
N ALA A 220 1.49 6.70 14.24
CA ALA A 220 1.53 5.41 13.55
C ALA A 220 2.78 5.27 12.67
N GLY A 221 3.15 4.03 12.38
CA GLY A 221 4.24 3.69 11.47
C GLY A 221 3.86 3.70 10.00
N HIS A 222 4.68 3.07 9.19
CA HIS A 222 4.49 2.96 7.74
C HIS A 222 3.22 2.18 7.36
N ASP A 223 2.93 1.08 8.05
CA ASP A 223 1.70 0.29 7.84
C ASP A 223 0.58 0.83 8.73
N LEU A 224 0.08 2.01 8.39
CA LEU A 224 -0.94 2.72 9.14
C LEU A 224 -2.21 1.88 9.37
N PRO A 225 -2.74 1.12 8.38
CA PRO A 225 -3.86 0.22 8.61
C PRO A 225 -3.60 -0.90 9.63
N LEU A 226 -2.33 -1.25 9.84
CA LEU A 226 -1.93 -2.24 10.85
C LEU A 226 -1.86 -1.61 12.25
N ASP A 227 -1.36 -0.37 12.34
CA ASP A 227 -1.18 0.32 13.61
C ASP A 227 -2.46 0.92 14.17
N ASP A 228 -3.30 1.50 13.30
CA ASP A 228 -4.58 2.09 13.69
C ASP A 228 -5.64 1.91 12.58
N PRO A 229 -6.19 0.69 12.46
CA PRO A 229 -7.22 0.39 11.46
C PRO A 229 -8.49 1.24 11.62
N GLU A 230 -8.89 1.54 12.85
CA GLU A 230 -10.10 2.32 13.13
C GLU A 230 -9.97 3.76 12.61
N TRP A 231 -8.84 4.39 12.87
CA TRP A 231 -8.59 5.74 12.39
C TRP A 231 -8.63 5.78 10.85
N VAL A 232 -7.98 4.82 10.17
CA VAL A 232 -7.99 4.76 8.71
C VAL A 232 -9.40 4.55 8.18
N VAL A 233 -10.16 3.61 8.75
CA VAL A 233 -11.55 3.34 8.38
C VAL A 233 -12.40 4.61 8.50
N GLU A 234 -12.24 5.38 9.58
CA GLU A 234 -13.00 6.61 9.79
C GLU A 234 -12.65 7.68 8.74
N GLN A 235 -11.34 7.88 8.43
CA GLN A 235 -10.95 8.82 7.39
C GLN A 235 -11.51 8.44 6.01
N LEU A 236 -11.47 7.15 5.66
CA LEU A 236 -12.01 6.65 4.40
C LEU A 236 -13.54 6.79 4.35
N ALA A 237 -14.24 6.54 5.46
CA ALA A 237 -15.69 6.65 5.54
C ALA A 237 -16.16 8.12 5.41
N VAL A 238 -15.51 9.05 6.12
CA VAL A 238 -15.83 10.49 6.04
C VAL A 238 -15.57 11.03 4.64
N TRP A 239 -14.46 10.67 4.04
CA TRP A 239 -14.13 11.14 2.69
C TRP A 239 -14.95 10.45 1.59
N GLY A 240 -15.36 9.22 1.81
CA GLY A 240 -16.07 8.36 0.86
C GLY A 240 -17.59 8.42 0.96
N GLY A 241 -18.14 9.17 1.93
CA GLY A 241 -19.58 9.31 2.20
C GLY A 241 -20.37 10.05 1.15
#